data_c9615851d5066322511961535d4bc797
#
_entry.id   c9615851d5066322511961535d4bc797
#
_cell.length_a   1.000
_cell.length_b   1.000
_cell.length_c   1.000
_cell.angle_alpha   90.00
_cell.angle_beta   90.00
_cell.angle_gamma   90.00
#
_symmetry.space_group_name_H-M   'P 1'
#
loop_
_entity.id
_entity.type
_entity.pdbx_description
1 polymer ?
#
loop_
_entity_poly.entity_id
_entity_poly.type
_entity_poly.pdbx_seq_one_letter_code
_entity_poly.pdbx_strand_id
1 'polypeptide(L)'
;MFISDSDLIRSMQKKHFILAAALLCLAVVFSAGCVDNGGSGEKVEILYAGVGNMPQLLESGAVDAAIAWQPFVAVMEEGQIGKVISYSEDLPPAGKWEGHTCCVFGANSYALANPEIAADMTALMILGNEYITANPEKSAVLIADWLFANQDLTYGGVTVNSVDVMEASIPTIKFSGEVTDAWIKSNEDFVQSQRDLALVNGKLANTNSEETRELLFDFGPYEVAQGIVESGKFLEPSSSVKEISVGYLASDHDGPLFILLKDWKFFKDNYNTYLKPVTEKVGKIDKAELYVNGKKVCDVKLIEGSAGPQLMTLLQQNQIQYAVAGAPPFVSAVDKSTSAVDIKILAPIMMNGSGLVVSDEAPADDWNSFIAWVKERSAEGKPVVIADPQLGSIQDVQLKAALDSAGIGYTTKSA
;
A
#
# COMPACT_ATOMS: atom_id res chain seq x y z
N MET A 1 -4.96 51.21 35.06
CA MET A 1 -4.11 50.04 35.15
C MET A 1 -3.16 50.08 33.96
N PHE A 2 -1.95 50.66 34.15
CA PHE A 2 -0.98 50.87 33.11
C PHE A 2 -0.16 49.61 32.89
N ILE A 3 -0.20 49.05 31.69
CA ILE A 3 0.68 47.95 31.29
C ILE A 3 2.04 48.56 30.99
N SER A 4 3.11 48.07 31.60
CA SER A 4 4.45 48.64 31.48
C SER A 4 5.06 48.27 30.10
N ASP A 5 5.83 49.23 29.52
CA ASP A 5 6.51 49.03 28.23
C ASP A 5 7.43 47.82 28.18
N SER A 6 7.85 47.30 29.33
CA SER A 6 8.66 46.07 29.45
C SER A 6 7.91 44.79 29.06
N ASP A 7 6.60 44.73 29.26
CA ASP A 7 5.78 43.53 28.93
C ASP A 7 5.44 43.49 27.44
N LEU A 8 5.34 44.67 26.79
CA LEU A 8 5.13 44.78 25.36
C LEU A 8 6.36 44.30 24.58
N ILE A 9 7.57 44.72 25.03
CA ILE A 9 8.85 44.36 24.42
C ILE A 9 9.12 42.83 24.56
N ARG A 10 8.79 42.22 25.72
CA ARG A 10 8.91 40.75 25.90
C ARG A 10 7.95 39.97 25.03
N SER A 11 6.74 40.49 24.80
CA SER A 11 5.76 39.87 23.89
C SER A 11 6.20 39.90 22.44
N MET A 12 6.79 41.03 22.01
CA MET A 12 7.31 41.19 20.66
C MET A 12 8.55 40.31 20.41
N GLN A 13 9.46 40.21 21.36
CA GLN A 13 10.64 39.33 21.25
C GLN A 13 10.26 37.85 21.20
N LYS A 14 9.26 37.39 21.96
CA LYS A 14 8.74 36.01 21.86
C LYS A 14 8.11 35.70 20.51
N LYS A 15 7.38 36.64 19.92
CA LYS A 15 6.79 36.44 18.58
C LYS A 15 7.84 36.40 17.48
N HIS A 16 8.91 37.17 17.57
CA HIS A 16 10.00 37.10 16.59
C HIS A 16 10.86 35.86 16.74
N PHE A 17 11.02 35.32 17.96
CA PHE A 17 11.73 34.04 18.18
C PHE A 17 10.94 32.82 17.68
N ILE A 18 9.63 32.86 17.79
CA ILE A 18 8.74 31.79 17.25
C ILE A 18 8.71 31.87 15.72
N LEU A 19 8.73 33.09 15.14
CA LEU A 19 8.77 33.24 13.66
C LEU A 19 10.14 32.84 13.08
N ALA A 20 11.24 33.10 13.78
CA ALA A 20 12.58 32.67 13.36
C ALA A 20 12.79 31.16 13.49
N ALA A 21 12.21 30.53 14.50
CA ALA A 21 12.23 29.06 14.64
C ALA A 21 11.37 28.36 13.57
N ALA A 22 10.23 28.95 13.17
CA ALA A 22 9.40 28.42 12.10
C ALA A 22 10.04 28.59 10.71
N LEU A 23 10.86 29.61 10.51
CA LEU A 23 11.59 29.82 9.24
C LEU A 23 12.87 28.99 9.14
N LEU A 24 13.45 28.51 10.25
CA LEU A 24 14.62 27.60 10.22
C LEU A 24 14.22 26.13 10.02
N CYS A 25 12.96 25.74 10.24
CA CYS A 25 12.48 24.40 9.95
C CYS A 25 12.05 24.20 8.48
N LEU A 26 12.05 25.26 7.66
CA LEU A 26 11.65 25.21 6.24
C LEU A 26 12.84 25.19 5.27
N ALA A 27 14.06 25.03 5.73
CA ALA A 27 15.28 25.02 4.91
C ALA A 27 16.07 23.69 5.00
N VAL A 28 15.43 22.57 5.33
CA VAL A 28 15.92 21.27 4.91
C VAL A 28 15.23 20.96 3.57
N VAL A 29 15.64 21.67 2.54
CA VAL A 29 15.48 21.22 1.17
C VAL A 29 16.25 19.90 1.09
N PHE A 30 15.53 18.78 1.19
CA PHE A 30 16.03 17.57 0.61
C PHE A 30 16.25 17.89 -0.87
N SER A 31 17.49 18.09 -1.26
CA SER A 31 17.90 17.88 -2.62
C SER A 31 17.71 16.38 -2.90
N ALA A 32 16.47 15.99 -3.20
CA ALA A 32 16.20 14.73 -3.88
C ALA A 32 16.97 14.88 -5.20
N GLY A 33 18.13 14.24 -5.27
CA GLY A 33 18.94 14.23 -6.47
C GLY A 33 18.08 13.69 -7.59
N CYS A 34 17.99 14.41 -8.71
CA CYS A 34 17.46 13.86 -9.93
C CYS A 34 18.31 12.62 -10.25
N VAL A 35 17.75 11.43 -10.11
CA VAL A 35 18.39 10.21 -10.63
C VAL A 35 18.08 10.23 -12.12
N ASP A 36 19.05 10.64 -12.92
CA ASP A 36 18.99 10.56 -14.36
C ASP A 36 19.52 9.17 -14.75
N ASN A 37 18.63 8.27 -15.12
CA ASN A 37 19.00 6.97 -15.66
C ASN A 37 19.25 7.18 -17.16
N GLY A 38 20.49 7.48 -17.54
CA GLY A 38 20.94 7.92 -18.86
C GLY A 38 20.68 6.91 -19.99
N GLY A 39 19.41 6.75 -20.36
CA GLY A 39 18.96 6.13 -21.61
C GLY A 39 19.07 7.12 -22.77
N SER A 40 19.09 6.61 -23.99
CA SER A 40 19.13 7.33 -25.25
C SER A 40 18.02 8.39 -25.31
N GLY A 41 18.27 9.66 -25.15
CA GLY A 41 17.41 10.82 -25.50
C GLY A 41 15.91 10.77 -25.19
N GLU A 42 15.26 9.64 -25.26
CA GLU A 42 13.82 9.41 -25.06
C GLU A 42 13.53 9.13 -23.59
N LYS A 43 12.68 9.97 -22.95
CA LYS A 43 12.45 9.89 -21.51
C LYS A 43 11.06 10.33 -21.10
N VAL A 44 10.64 9.86 -19.92
CA VAL A 44 9.47 10.34 -19.17
C VAL A 44 9.91 11.10 -17.91
N GLU A 45 8.98 11.83 -17.34
CA GLU A 45 9.13 12.45 -16.02
C GLU A 45 8.19 11.73 -15.03
N ILE A 46 8.74 11.12 -13.99
CA ILE A 46 7.96 10.47 -12.92
C ILE A 46 7.76 11.48 -11.78
N LEU A 47 6.48 11.80 -11.49
CA LEU A 47 6.09 12.67 -10.39
C LEU A 47 5.59 11.81 -9.23
N TYR A 48 6.35 11.76 -8.13
CA TYR A 48 5.88 11.09 -6.92
C TYR A 48 4.80 11.90 -6.23
N ALA A 49 3.58 11.37 -6.22
CA ALA A 49 2.41 11.99 -5.62
C ALA A 49 1.58 10.94 -4.88
N GLY A 50 0.98 11.33 -3.75
CA GLY A 50 0.05 10.44 -3.04
C GLY A 50 -1.07 9.98 -3.97
N VAL A 51 -1.34 8.68 -4.01
CA VAL A 51 -2.27 8.05 -4.96
C VAL A 51 -3.67 8.69 -4.94
N GLY A 52 -4.16 9.11 -3.76
CA GLY A 52 -5.44 9.80 -3.63
C GLY A 52 -5.51 11.16 -4.35
N ASN A 53 -4.38 11.74 -4.74
CA ASN A 53 -4.34 12.99 -5.51
C ASN A 53 -4.27 12.74 -7.03
N MET A 54 -3.99 11.50 -7.46
CA MET A 54 -3.75 11.20 -8.87
C MET A 54 -4.96 11.47 -9.77
N PRO A 55 -6.20 11.14 -9.37
CA PRO A 55 -7.38 11.52 -10.16
C PRO A 55 -7.43 13.02 -10.46
N GLN A 56 -7.20 13.86 -9.45
CA GLN A 56 -7.20 15.32 -9.60
C GLN A 56 -6.03 15.82 -10.46
N LEU A 57 -4.83 15.20 -10.32
CA LEU A 57 -3.65 15.56 -11.13
C LEU A 57 -3.87 15.22 -12.61
N LEU A 58 -4.46 14.07 -12.89
CA LEU A 58 -4.77 13.63 -14.26
C LEU A 58 -5.88 14.51 -14.88
N GLU A 59 -6.97 14.74 -14.14
CA GLU A 59 -8.08 15.61 -14.56
C GLU A 59 -7.63 17.02 -14.91
N SER A 60 -6.75 17.62 -14.08
CA SER A 60 -6.25 18.97 -14.31
C SER A 60 -5.21 19.08 -15.42
N GLY A 61 -4.74 17.96 -15.97
CA GLY A 61 -3.64 17.91 -16.93
C GLY A 61 -2.27 18.25 -16.32
N ALA A 62 -2.14 18.19 -14.99
CA ALA A 62 -0.85 18.36 -14.32
C ALA A 62 0.07 17.14 -14.55
N VAL A 63 -0.50 15.98 -14.83
CA VAL A 63 0.17 14.79 -15.32
C VAL A 63 -0.56 14.25 -16.54
N ASP A 64 0.16 13.56 -17.40
CA ASP A 64 -0.36 12.96 -18.65
C ASP A 64 -0.87 11.53 -18.41
N ALA A 65 -0.31 10.86 -17.39
CA ALA A 65 -0.62 9.49 -17.00
C ALA A 65 -0.46 9.29 -15.49
N ALA A 66 -1.04 8.22 -14.95
CA ALA A 66 -0.87 7.80 -13.57
C ALA A 66 -0.74 6.28 -13.48
N ILE A 67 0.25 5.77 -12.75
CA ILE A 67 0.27 4.38 -12.33
C ILE A 67 -0.22 4.29 -10.90
N ALA A 68 -1.36 3.66 -10.69
CA ALA A 68 -2.05 3.68 -9.41
C ALA A 68 -2.47 2.27 -8.98
N TRP A 69 -2.74 2.11 -7.70
CA TRP A 69 -3.44 0.94 -7.18
C TRP A 69 -4.94 1.20 -7.05
N GLN A 70 -5.71 0.11 -6.97
CA GLN A 70 -7.14 0.18 -6.72
C GLN A 70 -7.45 0.74 -5.29
N PRO A 71 -8.54 1.49 -5.12
CA PRO A 71 -9.61 1.73 -6.10
C PRO A 71 -9.37 2.95 -7.01
N PHE A 72 -8.21 3.60 -6.95
CA PHE A 72 -7.97 4.86 -7.66
C PHE A 72 -7.90 4.70 -9.19
N VAL A 73 -7.56 3.50 -9.68
CA VAL A 73 -7.70 3.17 -11.12
C VAL A 73 -9.17 3.21 -11.51
N ALA A 74 -10.05 2.50 -10.78
CA ALA A 74 -11.48 2.51 -11.03
C ALA A 74 -12.10 3.92 -10.85
N VAL A 75 -11.62 4.71 -9.87
CA VAL A 75 -12.04 6.12 -9.73
C VAL A 75 -11.76 6.92 -10.99
N MET A 76 -10.58 6.74 -11.61
CA MET A 76 -10.22 7.47 -12.83
C MET A 76 -11.05 7.03 -14.04
N GLU A 77 -11.35 5.74 -14.16
CA GLU A 77 -12.20 5.22 -15.25
C GLU A 77 -13.66 5.62 -15.09
N GLU A 78 -14.27 5.29 -13.94
CA GLU A 78 -15.67 5.62 -13.67
C GLU A 78 -15.93 7.13 -13.62
N GLY A 79 -14.94 7.90 -13.17
CA GLY A 79 -14.95 9.36 -13.19
C GLY A 79 -14.75 10.00 -14.56
N GLN A 80 -14.55 9.19 -15.62
CA GLN A 80 -14.28 9.68 -16.99
C GLN A 80 -13.09 10.68 -17.01
N ILE A 81 -12.09 10.41 -16.18
CA ILE A 81 -10.86 11.20 -16.07
C ILE A 81 -9.78 10.64 -17.00
N GLY A 82 -9.80 9.33 -17.22
CA GLY A 82 -8.82 8.63 -18.03
C GLY A 82 -9.18 7.17 -18.28
N LYS A 83 -8.42 6.55 -19.16
CA LYS A 83 -8.59 5.15 -19.58
C LYS A 83 -7.39 4.31 -19.16
N VAL A 84 -7.63 3.09 -18.70
CA VAL A 84 -6.58 2.10 -18.44
C VAL A 84 -5.99 1.61 -19.77
N ILE A 85 -4.67 1.68 -19.90
CA ILE A 85 -3.97 1.17 -21.08
C ILE A 85 -3.18 -0.11 -20.78
N SER A 86 -2.97 -0.43 -19.50
CA SER A 86 -2.38 -1.70 -19.07
C SER A 86 -2.70 -1.92 -17.59
N TYR A 87 -3.16 -3.09 -17.24
CA TYR A 87 -3.11 -3.54 -15.86
C TYR A 87 -1.70 -4.00 -15.49
N SER A 88 -1.40 -4.04 -14.21
CA SER A 88 -0.06 -4.30 -13.69
C SER A 88 0.50 -5.66 -14.09
N GLU A 89 -0.34 -6.67 -14.21
CA GLU A 89 0.03 -8.02 -14.62
C GLU A 89 0.46 -8.11 -16.09
N ASP A 90 0.01 -7.16 -16.92
CA ASP A 90 0.30 -7.10 -18.37
C ASP A 90 1.47 -6.16 -18.69
N LEU A 91 2.02 -5.45 -17.70
CA LEU A 91 3.16 -4.57 -17.91
C LEU A 91 4.42 -5.36 -18.32
N PRO A 92 5.24 -4.83 -19.24
CA PRO A 92 6.52 -5.45 -19.59
C PRO A 92 7.51 -5.56 -18.40
N PRO A 93 8.46 -6.51 -18.49
CA PRO A 93 8.63 -7.52 -19.55
C PRO A 93 7.52 -8.58 -19.55
N ALA A 94 7.12 -9.01 -20.74
CA ALA A 94 6.00 -9.94 -20.91
C ALA A 94 6.09 -11.17 -19.99
N GLY A 95 5.01 -11.47 -19.26
CA GLY A 95 4.89 -12.60 -18.34
C GLY A 95 5.60 -12.42 -16.98
N LYS A 96 6.36 -11.34 -16.79
CA LYS A 96 7.09 -11.11 -15.52
C LYS A 96 6.15 -10.85 -14.35
N TRP A 97 5.07 -10.15 -14.63
CA TRP A 97 4.14 -9.69 -13.60
C TRP A 97 2.82 -10.48 -13.57
N GLU A 98 2.68 -11.53 -14.37
CA GLU A 98 1.47 -12.36 -14.38
C GLU A 98 1.21 -12.96 -12.99
N GLY A 99 0.06 -12.60 -12.38
CA GLY A 99 -0.30 -13.03 -11.04
C GLY A 99 0.70 -12.58 -9.97
N HIS A 100 1.32 -11.42 -10.15
CA HIS A 100 2.31 -10.91 -9.21
C HIS A 100 1.73 -10.70 -7.81
N THR A 101 2.56 -10.97 -6.79
CA THR A 101 2.23 -10.58 -5.42
C THR A 101 1.99 -9.06 -5.36
N CYS A 102 0.99 -8.63 -4.61
CA CYS A 102 0.79 -7.22 -4.33
C CYS A 102 0.90 -6.99 -2.83
N CYS A 103 -0.20 -6.99 -2.09
CA CYS A 103 -0.14 -6.81 -0.65
C CYS A 103 0.05 -8.14 0.08
N VAL A 104 0.80 -8.05 1.15
CA VAL A 104 1.13 -9.13 2.07
C VAL A 104 0.79 -8.73 3.50
N PHE A 105 0.51 -9.71 4.35
CA PHE A 105 0.43 -9.55 5.79
C PHE A 105 1.78 -9.88 6.40
N GLY A 106 2.32 -8.96 7.17
CA GLY A 106 3.61 -9.15 7.81
C GLY A 106 3.66 -8.59 9.22
N ALA A 107 4.72 -8.94 9.93
CA ALA A 107 4.89 -8.65 11.34
C ALA A 107 6.33 -8.35 11.70
N ASN A 108 6.53 -7.69 12.82
CA ASN A 108 7.85 -7.54 13.42
C ASN A 108 8.08 -8.60 14.53
N SER A 109 9.31 -8.69 15.01
CA SER A 109 9.72 -9.65 16.04
C SER A 109 8.96 -9.52 17.38
N TYR A 110 8.38 -8.35 17.67
CA TYR A 110 7.53 -8.17 18.86
C TYR A 110 6.17 -8.86 18.72
N ALA A 111 5.57 -8.83 17.53
CA ALA A 111 4.36 -9.59 17.23
C ALA A 111 4.64 -11.11 17.30
N LEU A 112 5.75 -11.55 16.69
CA LEU A 112 6.13 -12.96 16.61
C LEU A 112 6.53 -13.56 17.96
N ALA A 113 6.81 -12.72 18.97
CA ALA A 113 6.97 -13.18 20.35
C ALA A 113 5.67 -13.71 20.98
N ASN A 114 4.52 -13.54 20.32
CA ASN A 114 3.20 -14.05 20.71
C ASN A 114 2.63 -14.92 19.58
N PRO A 115 3.13 -16.14 19.39
CA PRO A 115 2.86 -16.96 18.21
C PRO A 115 1.38 -17.32 18.04
N GLU A 116 0.63 -17.48 19.13
CA GLU A 116 -0.81 -17.77 19.06
C GLU A 116 -1.56 -16.58 18.46
N ILE A 117 -1.26 -15.35 18.89
CA ILE A 117 -1.89 -14.15 18.34
C ILE A 117 -1.46 -13.94 16.88
N ALA A 118 -0.20 -14.21 16.55
CA ALA A 118 0.29 -14.10 15.18
C ALA A 118 -0.44 -15.09 14.25
N ALA A 119 -0.64 -16.33 14.69
CA ALA A 119 -1.39 -17.35 13.95
C ALA A 119 -2.87 -16.97 13.82
N ASP A 120 -3.52 -16.53 14.90
CA ASP A 120 -4.93 -16.14 14.91
C ASP A 120 -5.18 -14.91 14.00
N MET A 121 -4.32 -13.90 14.04
CA MET A 121 -4.42 -12.74 13.15
C MET A 121 -4.21 -13.15 11.69
N THR A 122 -3.27 -14.05 11.41
CA THR A 122 -3.06 -14.59 10.06
C THR A 122 -4.28 -15.36 9.57
N ALA A 123 -4.88 -16.22 10.43
CA ALA A 123 -6.11 -16.94 10.12
C ALA A 123 -7.28 -15.98 9.83
N LEU A 124 -7.45 -14.94 10.63
CA LEU A 124 -8.47 -13.92 10.39
C LEU A 124 -8.27 -13.24 9.03
N MET A 125 -7.03 -12.91 8.63
CA MET A 125 -6.76 -12.31 7.33
C MET A 125 -7.10 -13.27 6.18
N ILE A 126 -6.80 -14.58 6.30
CA ILE A 126 -7.20 -15.62 5.33
C ILE A 126 -8.73 -15.68 5.23
N LEU A 127 -9.44 -15.73 6.36
CA LEU A 127 -10.90 -15.75 6.38
C LEU A 127 -11.53 -14.48 5.81
N GLY A 128 -10.86 -13.32 5.98
CA GLY A 128 -11.24 -12.07 5.35
C GLY A 128 -11.15 -12.13 3.81
N ASN A 129 -10.11 -12.76 3.27
CA ASN A 129 -9.98 -13.03 1.83
C ASN A 129 -11.08 -13.94 1.31
N GLU A 130 -11.34 -15.04 2.02
CA GLU A 130 -12.42 -15.98 1.67
C GLU A 130 -13.79 -15.30 1.69
N TYR A 131 -14.02 -14.42 2.69
CA TYR A 131 -15.25 -13.63 2.78
C TYR A 131 -15.47 -12.75 1.56
N ILE A 132 -14.45 -11.97 1.13
CA ILE A 132 -14.53 -11.09 -0.04
C ILE A 132 -14.86 -11.91 -1.30
N THR A 133 -14.15 -13.02 -1.50
CA THR A 133 -14.36 -13.90 -2.65
C THR A 133 -15.77 -14.50 -2.68
N ALA A 134 -16.31 -14.85 -1.52
CA ALA A 134 -17.65 -15.42 -1.39
C ALA A 134 -18.78 -14.37 -1.43
N ASN A 135 -18.50 -13.10 -1.11
CA ASN A 135 -19.49 -12.05 -0.97
C ASN A 135 -19.02 -10.73 -1.61
N PRO A 136 -18.69 -10.70 -2.92
CA PRO A 136 -18.07 -9.53 -3.55
C PRO A 136 -18.93 -8.26 -3.48
N GLU A 137 -20.23 -8.35 -3.76
CA GLU A 137 -21.16 -7.21 -3.70
C GLU A 137 -21.25 -6.61 -2.28
N LYS A 138 -21.41 -7.46 -1.26
CA LYS A 138 -21.45 -6.99 0.13
C LYS A 138 -20.11 -6.41 0.56
N SER A 139 -19.01 -6.98 0.09
CA SER A 139 -17.66 -6.47 0.35
C SER A 139 -17.45 -5.10 -0.28
N ALA A 140 -17.96 -4.87 -1.49
CA ALA A 140 -17.91 -3.56 -2.16
C ALA A 140 -18.56 -2.48 -1.28
N VAL A 141 -19.74 -2.72 -0.74
CA VAL A 141 -20.43 -1.78 0.17
C VAL A 141 -19.63 -1.51 1.44
N LEU A 142 -19.07 -2.56 2.07
CA LEU A 142 -18.35 -2.42 3.33
C LEU A 142 -16.99 -1.73 3.15
N ILE A 143 -16.31 -1.98 2.03
CA ILE A 143 -15.04 -1.34 1.69
C ILE A 143 -15.28 0.11 1.26
N ALA A 144 -16.34 0.39 0.48
CA ALA A 144 -16.75 1.76 0.14
C ALA A 144 -17.11 2.56 1.41
N ASP A 145 -17.79 1.94 2.39
CA ASP A 145 -18.04 2.57 3.69
C ASP A 145 -16.72 2.92 4.40
N TRP A 146 -15.74 2.01 4.41
CA TRP A 146 -14.44 2.28 5.02
C TRP A 146 -13.71 3.43 4.35
N LEU A 147 -13.55 3.37 3.01
CA LEU A 147 -12.70 4.29 2.26
C LEU A 147 -13.34 5.66 2.04
N PHE A 148 -14.64 5.68 1.74
CA PHE A 148 -15.37 6.86 1.28
C PHE A 148 -16.58 7.21 2.14
N ALA A 149 -16.82 6.47 3.23
CA ALA A 149 -18.02 6.63 4.06
C ALA A 149 -19.33 6.51 3.25
N ASN A 150 -19.34 5.69 2.19
CA ASN A 150 -20.42 5.52 1.20
C ASN A 150 -20.85 6.86 0.57
N GLN A 151 -19.93 7.82 0.45
CA GLN A 151 -20.21 9.10 -0.20
C GLN A 151 -19.82 9.04 -1.67
N ASP A 152 -20.59 9.74 -2.50
CA ASP A 152 -20.25 9.93 -3.90
C ASP A 152 -18.98 10.76 -4.05
N LEU A 153 -18.21 10.48 -5.10
CA LEU A 153 -16.99 11.17 -5.48
C LEU A 153 -17.30 12.07 -6.68
N THR A 154 -16.73 13.26 -6.74
CA THR A 154 -16.95 14.18 -7.85
C THR A 154 -15.62 14.68 -8.41
N TYR A 155 -15.43 14.47 -9.72
CA TYR A 155 -14.29 14.94 -10.49
C TYR A 155 -14.80 15.56 -11.80
N GLY A 156 -14.28 16.72 -12.22
CA GLY A 156 -14.62 17.35 -13.50
C GLY A 156 -16.11 17.58 -13.75
N GLY A 157 -16.92 17.58 -12.68
CA GLY A 157 -18.38 17.64 -12.80
C GLY A 157 -19.06 16.27 -13.02
N VAL A 158 -18.30 15.17 -13.09
CA VAL A 158 -18.81 13.80 -13.07
C VAL A 158 -18.90 13.32 -11.62
N THR A 159 -20.07 12.80 -11.24
CA THR A 159 -20.29 12.20 -9.92
C THR A 159 -20.35 10.70 -10.05
N VAL A 160 -19.50 10.00 -9.27
CA VAL A 160 -19.37 8.55 -9.27
C VAL A 160 -19.77 8.01 -7.91
N ASN A 161 -20.61 6.98 -7.90
CA ASN A 161 -20.98 6.32 -6.66
C ASN A 161 -19.81 5.48 -6.13
N SER A 162 -19.49 5.61 -4.85
CA SER A 162 -18.33 4.91 -4.27
C SER A 162 -18.48 3.39 -4.22
N VAL A 163 -19.72 2.87 -4.18
CA VAL A 163 -19.97 1.42 -4.25
C VAL A 163 -19.72 0.91 -5.67
N ASP A 164 -20.17 1.65 -6.70
CA ASP A 164 -19.92 1.31 -8.11
C ASP A 164 -18.41 1.25 -8.39
N VAL A 165 -17.64 2.19 -7.84
CA VAL A 165 -16.16 2.16 -7.90
C VAL A 165 -15.61 0.87 -7.29
N MET A 166 -16.13 0.42 -6.14
CA MET A 166 -15.68 -0.82 -5.52
C MET A 166 -16.11 -2.05 -6.32
N GLU A 167 -17.31 -2.05 -6.92
CA GLU A 167 -17.77 -3.13 -7.78
C GLU A 167 -16.95 -3.25 -9.06
N ALA A 168 -16.44 -2.14 -9.59
CA ALA A 168 -15.50 -2.13 -10.72
C ALA A 168 -14.08 -2.57 -10.30
N SER A 169 -13.64 -2.18 -9.11
CA SER A 169 -12.28 -2.43 -8.61
C SER A 169 -12.04 -3.87 -8.16
N ILE A 170 -12.90 -4.42 -7.30
CA ILE A 170 -12.72 -5.75 -6.67
C ILE A 170 -12.44 -6.87 -7.68
N PRO A 171 -13.10 -6.95 -8.86
CA PRO A 171 -12.81 -8.00 -9.84
C PRO A 171 -11.39 -7.93 -10.45
N THR A 172 -10.70 -6.80 -10.39
CA THR A 172 -9.32 -6.64 -10.88
C THR A 172 -8.28 -7.11 -9.87
N ILE A 173 -8.72 -7.45 -8.66
CA ILE A 173 -7.88 -7.91 -7.54
C ILE A 173 -8.10 -9.40 -7.34
N LYS A 174 -7.04 -10.16 -7.24
CA LYS A 174 -7.12 -11.56 -6.83
C LYS A 174 -6.84 -11.68 -5.33
N PHE A 175 -7.89 -11.65 -4.52
CA PHE A 175 -7.78 -11.93 -3.09
C PHE A 175 -7.46 -13.41 -2.85
N SER A 176 -6.38 -13.70 -2.12
CA SER A 176 -5.97 -15.04 -1.79
C SER A 176 -5.04 -15.05 -0.58
N GLY A 177 -5.33 -15.89 0.39
CA GLY A 177 -4.44 -16.18 1.51
C GLY A 177 -3.54 -17.40 1.27
N GLU A 178 -3.47 -17.95 0.06
CA GLU A 178 -2.74 -19.17 -0.24
C GLU A 178 -1.28 -18.89 -0.58
N VAL A 179 -0.34 -19.47 0.16
CA VAL A 179 1.08 -19.49 -0.16
C VAL A 179 1.34 -20.54 -1.22
N THR A 180 1.70 -20.11 -2.42
CA THR A 180 2.07 -20.98 -3.55
C THR A 180 3.52 -20.73 -3.98
N ASP A 181 4.12 -21.69 -4.69
CA ASP A 181 5.47 -21.50 -5.26
C ASP A 181 5.52 -20.29 -6.22
N ALA A 182 4.44 -20.04 -6.97
CA ALA A 182 4.34 -18.89 -7.86
C ALA A 182 4.33 -17.57 -7.07
N TRP A 183 3.60 -17.51 -5.95
CA TRP A 183 3.60 -16.34 -5.08
C TRP A 183 4.96 -16.10 -4.43
N ILE A 184 5.64 -17.14 -3.94
CA ILE A 184 6.99 -17.05 -3.39
C ILE A 184 7.94 -16.51 -4.46
N LYS A 185 7.91 -17.09 -5.66
CA LYS A 185 8.74 -16.65 -6.79
C LYS A 185 8.48 -15.18 -7.14
N SER A 186 7.23 -14.73 -7.16
CA SER A 186 6.88 -13.34 -7.44
C SER A 186 7.53 -12.38 -6.43
N ASN A 187 7.58 -12.73 -5.14
CA ASN A 187 8.31 -11.95 -4.15
C ASN A 187 9.82 -11.90 -4.45
N GLU A 188 10.42 -13.04 -4.88
CA GLU A 188 11.83 -13.09 -5.30
C GLU A 188 12.08 -12.22 -6.54
N ASP A 189 11.13 -12.17 -7.48
CA ASP A 189 11.20 -11.32 -8.67
C ASP A 189 11.19 -9.82 -8.30
N PHE A 190 10.43 -9.44 -7.26
CA PHE A 190 10.50 -8.08 -6.71
C PHE A 190 11.84 -7.80 -6.02
N VAL A 191 12.41 -8.75 -5.29
CA VAL A 191 13.77 -8.60 -4.73
C VAL A 191 14.78 -8.34 -5.85
N GLN A 192 14.72 -9.14 -6.94
CA GLN A 192 15.63 -8.96 -8.07
C GLN A 192 15.42 -7.61 -8.76
N SER A 193 14.17 -7.22 -9.00
CA SER A 193 13.87 -5.93 -9.62
C SER A 193 14.35 -4.74 -8.76
N GLN A 194 14.22 -4.84 -7.44
CA GLN A 194 14.74 -3.81 -6.53
C GLN A 194 16.28 -3.81 -6.45
N ARG A 195 16.95 -4.95 -6.66
CA ARG A 195 18.41 -5.01 -6.85
C ARG A 195 18.82 -4.28 -8.12
N ASP A 196 18.14 -4.55 -9.23
CA ASP A 196 18.40 -3.94 -10.53
C ASP A 196 18.23 -2.41 -10.48
N LEU A 197 17.26 -1.93 -9.67
CA LEU A 197 17.01 -0.51 -9.39
C LEU A 197 17.89 0.08 -8.27
N ALA A 198 18.86 -0.68 -7.72
CA ALA A 198 19.73 -0.30 -6.61
C ALA A 198 18.97 0.13 -5.32
N LEU A 199 17.71 -0.31 -5.14
CA LEU A 199 16.89 -0.07 -3.94
C LEU A 199 17.21 -1.06 -2.82
N VAL A 200 17.68 -2.28 -3.16
CA VAL A 200 18.17 -3.32 -2.25
C VAL A 200 19.68 -3.36 -2.32
N ASN A 201 20.32 -3.03 -1.19
CA ASN A 201 21.78 -2.93 -1.07
C ASN A 201 22.31 -3.35 0.32
N GLY A 202 21.47 -3.98 1.13
CA GLY A 202 21.76 -4.46 2.48
C GLY A 202 21.81 -5.99 2.56
N LYS A 203 21.01 -6.57 3.46
CA LYS A 203 20.98 -8.02 3.73
C LYS A 203 20.59 -8.86 2.51
N LEU A 204 19.71 -8.35 1.67
CA LEU A 204 19.19 -9.03 0.49
C LEU A 204 20.02 -8.78 -0.78
N ALA A 205 21.07 -7.95 -0.72
CA ALA A 205 21.80 -7.52 -1.91
C ALA A 205 22.42 -8.68 -2.73
N ASN A 206 22.92 -9.72 -2.05
CA ASN A 206 23.69 -10.81 -2.69
C ASN A 206 23.18 -12.19 -2.27
N THR A 207 21.94 -12.31 -1.79
CA THR A 207 21.37 -13.59 -1.36
C THR A 207 20.94 -14.45 -2.55
N ASN A 208 21.10 -15.76 -2.43
CA ASN A 208 20.45 -16.74 -3.31
C ASN A 208 18.95 -16.88 -2.94
N SER A 209 18.20 -17.73 -3.66
CA SER A 209 16.76 -17.92 -3.44
C SER A 209 16.44 -18.44 -2.04
N GLU A 210 17.19 -19.43 -1.53
CA GLU A 210 16.99 -20.01 -0.20
C GLU A 210 17.20 -18.97 0.90
N GLU A 211 18.35 -18.29 0.87
CA GLU A 211 18.68 -17.20 1.80
C GLU A 211 17.65 -16.04 1.74
N THR A 212 17.17 -15.72 0.52
CA THR A 212 16.15 -14.71 0.33
C THR A 212 14.84 -15.10 1.04
N ARG A 213 14.41 -16.35 0.89
CA ARG A 213 13.20 -16.89 1.54
C ARG A 213 13.33 -16.88 3.07
N GLU A 214 14.45 -17.34 3.60
CA GLU A 214 14.71 -17.34 5.04
C GLU A 214 14.68 -15.93 5.65
N LEU A 215 15.16 -14.93 4.90
CA LEU A 215 15.15 -13.54 5.36
C LEU A 215 13.77 -12.91 5.27
N LEU A 216 13.02 -13.16 4.18
CA LEU A 216 11.74 -12.52 3.93
C LEU A 216 10.59 -13.11 4.72
N PHE A 217 10.52 -14.44 4.85
CA PHE A 217 9.32 -15.12 5.31
C PHE A 217 9.49 -15.74 6.70
N ASP A 218 8.38 -15.79 7.42
CA ASP A 218 8.15 -16.72 8.53
C ASP A 218 6.79 -17.38 8.34
N PHE A 219 6.80 -18.59 7.83
CA PHE A 219 5.58 -19.35 7.58
C PHE A 219 5.05 -20.13 8.78
N GLY A 220 5.73 -20.07 9.94
CA GLY A 220 5.23 -20.73 11.16
C GLY A 220 3.82 -20.30 11.55
N PRO A 221 3.54 -18.99 11.67
CA PRO A 221 2.17 -18.51 11.91
C PRO A 221 1.16 -18.91 10.82
N TYR A 222 1.58 -18.96 9.55
CA TYR A 222 0.73 -19.35 8.42
C TYR A 222 0.34 -20.82 8.47
N GLU A 223 1.28 -21.73 8.70
CA GLU A 223 1.03 -23.17 8.81
C GLU A 223 0.02 -23.47 9.93
N VAL A 224 0.16 -22.79 11.07
CA VAL A 224 -0.80 -22.91 12.16
C VAL A 224 -2.16 -22.30 11.76
N ALA A 225 -2.16 -21.15 11.09
CA ALA A 225 -3.37 -20.46 10.63
C ALA A 225 -4.20 -21.32 9.66
N GLN A 226 -3.56 -22.08 8.76
CA GLN A 226 -4.27 -23.01 7.88
C GLN A 226 -5.05 -24.05 8.69
N GLY A 227 -4.45 -24.65 9.71
CA GLY A 227 -5.15 -25.59 10.60
C GLY A 227 -6.28 -24.92 11.39
N ILE A 228 -6.15 -23.64 11.74
CA ILE A 228 -7.22 -22.85 12.37
C ILE A 228 -8.39 -22.65 11.39
N VAL A 229 -8.11 -22.23 10.17
CA VAL A 229 -9.13 -22.01 9.13
C VAL A 229 -9.90 -23.30 8.84
N GLU A 230 -9.19 -24.42 8.66
CA GLU A 230 -9.81 -25.74 8.40
C GLU A 230 -10.67 -26.25 9.57
N SER A 231 -10.21 -26.06 10.80
CA SER A 231 -10.89 -26.60 12.00
C SER A 231 -11.87 -25.64 12.66
N GLY A 232 -11.77 -24.33 12.39
CA GLY A 232 -12.47 -23.27 13.10
C GLY A 232 -12.00 -23.10 14.56
N LYS A 233 -10.85 -23.69 14.95
CA LYS A 233 -10.35 -23.67 16.33
C LYS A 233 -9.20 -22.70 16.48
N PHE A 234 -9.52 -21.53 16.99
CA PHE A 234 -8.54 -20.50 17.31
C PHE A 234 -7.78 -20.78 18.61
N LEU A 235 -6.60 -20.22 18.77
CA LEU A 235 -5.69 -20.49 19.86
C LEU A 235 -5.89 -19.48 21.01
N GLU A 236 -6.02 -19.97 22.25
CA GLU A 236 -5.98 -19.06 23.40
C GLU A 236 -4.52 -18.66 23.65
N PRO A 237 -4.20 -17.33 23.71
CA PRO A 237 -2.82 -16.89 23.94
C PRO A 237 -2.28 -17.41 25.26
N SER A 238 -1.04 -17.87 25.27
CA SER A 238 -0.32 -18.36 26.44
C SER A 238 0.16 -17.24 27.35
N SER A 239 0.25 -16.01 26.81
CA SER A 239 0.71 -14.81 27.51
C SER A 239 -0.31 -13.67 27.42
N SER A 240 -0.28 -12.75 28.39
CA SER A 240 -1.14 -11.58 28.39
C SER A 240 -0.53 -10.47 27.52
N VAL A 241 -1.23 -10.11 26.45
CA VAL A 241 -0.92 -8.95 25.61
C VAL A 241 -1.99 -7.89 25.86
N LYS A 242 -1.58 -6.65 26.14
CA LYS A 242 -2.54 -5.56 26.40
C LYS A 242 -3.07 -4.96 25.11
N GLU A 243 -2.19 -4.75 24.15
CA GLU A 243 -2.51 -4.03 22.92
C GLU A 243 -1.60 -4.52 21.79
N ILE A 244 -2.15 -4.60 20.58
CA ILE A 244 -1.44 -4.73 19.33
C ILE A 244 -1.82 -3.56 18.41
N SER A 245 -0.96 -3.21 17.46
CA SER A 245 -1.24 -2.19 16.45
C SER A 245 -1.04 -2.78 15.06
N VAL A 246 -2.02 -2.54 14.18
CA VAL A 246 -2.03 -2.99 12.78
C VAL A 246 -1.98 -1.79 11.87
N GLY A 247 -0.96 -1.71 11.03
CA GLY A 247 -0.84 -0.70 9.99
C GLY A 247 -1.54 -1.13 8.71
N TYR A 248 -2.18 -0.18 8.02
CA TYR A 248 -2.89 -0.43 6.77
C TYR A 248 -2.84 0.78 5.83
N LEU A 249 -3.18 0.59 4.57
CA LEU A 249 -3.33 1.65 3.57
C LEU A 249 -4.82 1.91 3.29
N ALA A 250 -5.16 3.14 2.93
CA ALA A 250 -6.51 3.48 2.46
C ALA A 250 -6.71 2.98 1.03
N SER A 251 -6.86 1.67 0.88
CA SER A 251 -7.01 0.95 -0.39
C SER A 251 -7.86 -0.29 -0.16
N ASP A 252 -8.63 -0.70 -1.15
CA ASP A 252 -9.36 -1.97 -1.14
C ASP A 252 -8.43 -3.21 -1.14
N HIS A 253 -7.14 -3.02 -1.44
CA HIS A 253 -6.12 -4.02 -1.24
C HIS A 253 -6.06 -4.54 0.20
N ASP A 254 -6.39 -3.68 1.17
CA ASP A 254 -6.45 -4.03 2.60
C ASP A 254 -7.88 -4.46 3.02
N GLY A 255 -8.73 -4.73 2.03
CA GLY A 255 -10.12 -5.16 2.18
C GLY A 255 -10.36 -6.25 3.22
N PRO A 256 -9.57 -7.33 3.30
CA PRO A 256 -9.74 -8.35 4.33
C PRO A 256 -9.78 -7.77 5.75
N LEU A 257 -8.87 -6.85 6.08
CA LEU A 257 -8.86 -6.18 7.38
C LEU A 257 -10.14 -5.35 7.60
N PHE A 258 -10.59 -4.64 6.56
CA PHE A 258 -11.81 -3.82 6.66
C PHE A 258 -13.05 -4.66 6.87
N ILE A 259 -13.17 -5.80 6.18
CA ILE A 259 -14.27 -6.76 6.35
C ILE A 259 -14.29 -7.33 7.77
N LEU A 260 -13.13 -7.73 8.32
CA LEU A 260 -13.02 -8.24 9.68
C LEU A 260 -13.58 -7.25 10.71
N LEU A 261 -13.47 -5.95 10.45
CA LEU A 261 -13.92 -4.88 11.33
C LEU A 261 -15.37 -4.46 11.04
N LYS A 262 -15.75 -4.33 9.76
CA LYS A 262 -17.09 -3.86 9.39
C LYS A 262 -18.16 -4.92 9.55
N ASP A 263 -17.86 -6.17 9.27
CA ASP A 263 -18.76 -7.30 9.47
C ASP A 263 -18.31 -8.24 10.60
N TRP A 264 -17.74 -7.67 11.66
CA TRP A 264 -17.23 -8.44 12.81
C TRP A 264 -18.25 -9.41 13.41
N LYS A 265 -19.55 -9.12 13.26
CA LYS A 265 -20.63 -10.00 13.73
C LYS A 265 -20.65 -11.34 12.98
N PHE A 266 -20.37 -11.32 11.67
CA PHE A 266 -20.23 -12.54 10.90
C PHE A 266 -19.12 -13.44 11.48
N PHE A 267 -17.95 -12.89 11.75
CA PHE A 267 -16.83 -13.67 12.32
C PHE A 267 -17.10 -14.12 13.74
N LYS A 268 -17.80 -13.32 14.54
CA LYS A 268 -18.28 -13.72 15.87
C LYS A 268 -19.22 -14.92 15.79
N ASP A 269 -20.20 -14.87 14.91
CA ASP A 269 -21.26 -15.88 14.83
C ASP A 269 -20.76 -17.22 14.23
N ASN A 270 -19.77 -17.17 13.33
CA ASN A 270 -19.23 -18.35 12.64
C ASN A 270 -17.99 -18.95 13.33
N TYR A 271 -17.13 -18.11 13.93
CA TYR A 271 -15.83 -18.54 14.46
C TYR A 271 -15.65 -18.23 15.94
N ASN A 272 -16.56 -17.44 16.54
CA ASN A 272 -16.43 -16.91 17.91
C ASN A 272 -15.07 -16.22 18.17
N THR A 273 -14.37 -15.82 17.08
CA THR A 273 -13.12 -15.06 17.06
C THR A 273 -13.28 -13.90 16.08
N TYR A 274 -13.00 -12.67 16.53
CA TYR A 274 -13.36 -11.48 15.77
C TYR A 274 -12.66 -10.23 16.27
N LEU A 275 -12.60 -9.20 15.39
CA LEU A 275 -12.15 -7.85 15.71
C LEU A 275 -13.36 -6.94 15.97
N LYS A 276 -13.74 -6.76 17.22
CA LYS A 276 -14.89 -5.94 17.57
C LYS A 276 -14.51 -4.45 17.62
N PRO A 277 -15.11 -3.58 16.79
CA PRO A 277 -14.91 -2.14 16.91
C PRO A 277 -15.28 -1.61 18.29
N VAL A 278 -14.46 -0.72 18.83
CA VAL A 278 -14.79 -0.03 20.07
C VAL A 278 -16.01 0.89 19.86
N THR A 279 -16.07 1.50 18.67
CA THR A 279 -17.22 2.31 18.25
C THR A 279 -17.58 1.94 16.82
N GLU A 280 -18.81 1.45 16.61
CA GLU A 280 -19.35 1.27 15.26
C GLU A 280 -19.67 2.64 14.66
N LYS A 281 -19.05 2.95 13.53
CA LYS A 281 -19.23 4.24 12.83
C LYS A 281 -19.12 4.04 11.31
N VAL A 282 -19.66 4.99 10.57
CA VAL A 282 -19.42 5.12 9.14
C VAL A 282 -17.98 5.52 8.89
N GLY A 283 -17.37 4.99 7.86
CA GLY A 283 -15.97 5.24 7.54
C GLY A 283 -14.99 4.44 8.41
N LYS A 284 -13.80 4.97 8.56
CA LYS A 284 -12.64 4.29 9.16
C LYS A 284 -12.83 4.01 10.65
N ILE A 285 -12.39 2.84 11.08
CA ILE A 285 -12.33 2.42 12.48
C ILE A 285 -10.87 2.51 12.93
N ASP A 286 -10.61 3.19 14.05
CA ASP A 286 -9.26 3.41 14.59
C ASP A 286 -8.93 2.49 15.76
N LYS A 287 -9.96 1.89 16.39
CA LYS A 287 -9.80 1.00 17.55
C LYS A 287 -10.78 -0.15 17.51
N ALA A 288 -10.26 -1.33 17.84
CA ALA A 288 -11.04 -2.55 18.00
C ALA A 288 -10.52 -3.34 19.22
N GLU A 289 -11.19 -4.44 19.52
CA GLU A 289 -10.79 -5.43 20.52
C GLU A 289 -10.71 -6.80 19.81
N LEU A 290 -9.61 -7.51 20.00
CA LEU A 290 -9.50 -8.90 19.56
C LEU A 290 -10.18 -9.80 20.57
N TYR A 291 -11.14 -10.60 20.09
CA TYR A 291 -11.78 -11.67 20.83
C TYR A 291 -11.38 -13.01 20.24
N VAL A 292 -10.95 -13.95 21.07
CA VAL A 292 -10.65 -15.33 20.68
C VAL A 292 -11.51 -16.26 21.53
N ASN A 293 -12.23 -17.18 20.89
CA ASN A 293 -13.20 -18.07 21.56
C ASN A 293 -14.19 -17.32 22.46
N GLY A 294 -14.60 -16.11 22.04
CA GLY A 294 -15.53 -15.24 22.77
C GLY A 294 -14.95 -14.50 23.96
N LYS A 295 -13.65 -14.63 24.24
CA LYS A 295 -12.96 -13.91 25.31
C LYS A 295 -12.11 -12.78 24.73
N LYS A 296 -12.16 -11.58 25.34
CA LYS A 296 -11.28 -10.48 24.96
C LYS A 296 -9.82 -10.85 25.26
N VAL A 297 -8.96 -10.72 24.26
CA VAL A 297 -7.52 -10.98 24.35
C VAL A 297 -6.73 -9.68 24.52
N CYS A 298 -6.94 -8.72 23.63
CA CYS A 298 -6.20 -7.45 23.67
C CYS A 298 -6.98 -6.33 22.97
N ASP A 299 -6.52 -5.11 23.16
CA ASP A 299 -6.92 -3.96 22.37
C ASP A 299 -6.19 -3.97 21.03
N VAL A 300 -6.82 -3.46 19.98
CA VAL A 300 -6.25 -3.36 18.63
C VAL A 300 -6.32 -1.91 18.17
N LYS A 301 -5.17 -1.32 17.90
CA LYS A 301 -5.08 -0.02 17.22
C LYS A 301 -4.91 -0.21 15.73
N LEU A 302 -5.60 0.61 14.95
CA LEU A 302 -5.52 0.63 13.50
C LEU A 302 -4.87 1.94 13.08
N ILE A 303 -3.77 1.84 12.34
CA ILE A 303 -2.95 2.99 11.98
C ILE A 303 -2.85 3.05 10.45
N GLU A 304 -3.46 4.09 9.87
CA GLU A 304 -3.37 4.35 8.45
C GLU A 304 -2.01 4.93 8.09
N GLY A 305 -1.35 4.33 7.09
CA GLY A 305 -0.15 4.87 6.46
C GLY A 305 -0.48 5.60 5.16
N SER A 306 0.32 6.59 4.81
CA SER A 306 0.21 7.29 3.52
C SER A 306 0.71 6.44 2.35
N ALA A 307 1.66 5.52 2.61
CA ALA A 307 2.21 4.55 1.66
C ALA A 307 2.96 3.42 2.39
N GLY A 308 3.24 2.32 1.68
CA GLY A 308 3.93 1.16 2.24
C GLY A 308 5.24 1.46 2.97
N PRO A 309 6.17 2.25 2.41
CA PRO A 309 7.43 2.60 3.10
C PRO A 309 7.25 3.28 4.45
N GLN A 310 6.17 4.07 4.63
CA GLN A 310 5.86 4.66 5.94
C GLN A 310 5.47 3.58 6.96
N LEU A 311 4.62 2.63 6.57
CA LEU A 311 4.24 1.51 7.44
C LEU A 311 5.46 0.68 7.85
N MET A 312 6.40 0.46 6.93
CA MET A 312 7.64 -0.24 7.23
C MET A 312 8.50 0.51 8.27
N THR A 313 8.55 1.84 8.19
CA THR A 313 9.20 2.65 9.22
C THR A 313 8.55 2.47 10.59
N LEU A 314 7.23 2.45 10.65
CA LEU A 314 6.48 2.21 11.90
C LEU A 314 6.71 0.80 12.46
N LEU A 315 6.80 -0.24 11.60
CA LEU A 315 7.16 -1.61 11.99
C LEU A 315 8.57 -1.67 12.58
N GLN A 316 9.56 -1.05 11.93
CA GLN A 316 10.95 -0.99 12.38
C GLN A 316 11.10 -0.27 13.73
N GLN A 317 10.26 0.74 13.99
CA GLN A 317 10.23 1.49 15.24
C GLN A 317 9.34 0.84 16.31
N ASN A 318 8.74 -0.31 16.02
CA ASN A 318 7.76 -0.99 16.86
C ASN A 318 6.56 -0.10 17.28
N GLN A 319 6.20 0.86 16.42
CA GLN A 319 4.98 1.67 16.61
C GLN A 319 3.74 0.92 16.12
N ILE A 320 3.93 -0.01 15.19
CA ILE A 320 2.97 -1.05 14.83
C ILE A 320 3.66 -2.42 14.92
N GLN A 321 2.89 -3.49 15.15
CA GLN A 321 3.39 -4.86 15.24
C GLN A 321 3.08 -5.67 14.00
N TYR A 322 1.97 -5.35 13.34
CA TYR A 322 1.52 -5.98 12.10
C TYR A 322 1.30 -4.91 11.04
N ALA A 323 1.40 -5.28 9.76
CA ALA A 323 1.00 -4.42 8.67
C ALA A 323 0.45 -5.22 7.49
N VAL A 324 -0.52 -4.61 6.78
CA VAL A 324 -0.88 -4.96 5.41
C VAL A 324 -0.25 -3.91 4.51
N ALA A 325 0.59 -4.32 3.59
CA ALA A 325 1.26 -3.42 2.65
C ALA A 325 1.82 -4.20 1.45
N GLY A 326 2.25 -3.47 0.43
CA GLY A 326 2.90 -4.07 -0.74
C GLY A 326 4.18 -4.84 -0.42
N ALA A 327 4.47 -5.90 -1.15
CA ALA A 327 5.67 -6.72 -0.98
C ALA A 327 6.98 -5.94 -1.13
N PRO A 328 7.21 -5.08 -2.14
CA PRO A 328 8.45 -4.30 -2.27
C PRO A 328 8.81 -3.43 -1.06
N PRO A 329 7.89 -2.70 -0.39
CA PRO A 329 8.16 -2.07 0.88
C PRO A 329 8.69 -3.04 1.96
N PHE A 330 8.07 -4.24 2.09
CA PHE A 330 8.57 -5.26 3.03
C PHE A 330 9.98 -5.73 2.66
N VAL A 331 10.26 -5.98 1.38
CA VAL A 331 11.61 -6.32 0.89
C VAL A 331 12.62 -5.26 1.32
N SER A 332 12.32 -3.98 1.08
CA SER A 332 13.18 -2.87 1.49
C SER A 332 13.36 -2.78 3.02
N ALA A 333 12.32 -3.10 3.79
CA ALA A 333 12.39 -3.11 5.24
C ALA A 333 13.24 -4.26 5.77
N VAL A 334 13.09 -5.45 5.22
CA VAL A 334 13.93 -6.63 5.56
C VAL A 334 15.37 -6.38 5.20
N ASP A 335 15.65 -5.84 4.01
CA ASP A 335 17.00 -5.50 3.55
C ASP A 335 17.74 -4.59 4.54
N LYS A 336 17.03 -3.64 5.13
CA LYS A 336 17.56 -2.62 6.05
C LYS A 336 17.34 -2.94 7.53
N SER A 337 16.62 -4.04 7.85
CA SER A 337 16.31 -4.39 9.23
C SER A 337 17.57 -4.69 10.04
N THR A 338 17.53 -4.37 11.34
CA THR A 338 18.59 -4.65 12.29
C THR A 338 18.25 -5.90 13.10
N SER A 339 19.24 -6.45 13.82
CA SER A 339 19.00 -7.56 14.75
C SER A 339 18.07 -7.20 15.93
N ALA A 340 17.79 -5.91 16.14
CA ALA A 340 16.91 -5.45 17.21
C ALA A 340 15.44 -5.62 16.88
N VAL A 341 15.06 -5.38 15.61
CA VAL A 341 13.67 -5.54 15.13
C VAL A 341 13.73 -6.24 13.78
N ASP A 342 13.43 -7.53 13.78
CA ASP A 342 13.30 -8.29 12.55
C ASP A 342 11.87 -8.16 12.01
N ILE A 343 11.72 -8.19 10.69
CA ILE A 343 10.44 -8.05 9.99
C ILE A 343 10.30 -9.24 9.06
N LYS A 344 9.11 -9.86 9.07
CA LYS A 344 8.78 -11.02 8.26
C LYS A 344 7.45 -10.86 7.55
N ILE A 345 7.36 -11.40 6.36
CA ILE A 345 6.11 -11.64 5.65
C ILE A 345 5.54 -12.96 6.14
N LEU A 346 4.27 -12.98 6.53
CA LEU A 346 3.60 -14.14 7.09
C LEU A 346 2.68 -14.82 6.07
N ALA A 347 1.92 -14.02 5.31
CA ALA A 347 0.91 -14.55 4.38
C ALA A 347 0.66 -13.60 3.21
N PRO A 348 0.16 -14.10 2.07
CA PRO A 348 -0.42 -13.27 1.01
C PRO A 348 -1.73 -12.64 1.48
N ILE A 349 -2.05 -11.49 0.91
CA ILE A 349 -3.35 -10.82 1.03
C ILE A 349 -4.03 -10.78 -0.34
N MET A 350 -3.32 -10.30 -1.35
CA MET A 350 -3.88 -10.22 -2.69
C MET A 350 -2.77 -10.08 -3.74
N MET A 351 -3.16 -10.31 -4.98
CA MET A 351 -2.33 -10.21 -6.18
C MET A 351 -2.96 -9.23 -7.17
N ASN A 352 -2.16 -8.64 -8.08
CA ASN A 352 -2.59 -7.69 -9.10
C ASN A 352 -3.14 -6.37 -8.50
N GLY A 353 -4.18 -5.78 -9.10
CA GLY A 353 -4.92 -4.64 -8.54
C GLY A 353 -4.27 -3.28 -8.76
N SER A 354 -3.45 -3.11 -9.80
CA SER A 354 -2.89 -1.81 -10.20
C SER A 354 -3.04 -1.62 -11.70
N GLY A 355 -2.96 -0.37 -12.17
CA GLY A 355 -3.07 -0.07 -13.59
C GLY A 355 -2.35 1.23 -13.97
N LEU A 356 -1.95 1.31 -15.23
CA LEU A 356 -1.46 2.52 -15.88
C LEU A 356 -2.63 3.17 -16.61
N VAL A 357 -3.01 4.34 -16.16
CA VAL A 357 -4.12 5.16 -16.67
C VAL A 357 -3.52 6.35 -17.41
N VAL A 358 -4.03 6.66 -18.58
CA VAL A 358 -3.70 7.90 -19.32
C VAL A 358 -4.95 8.78 -19.40
N SER A 359 -4.78 10.08 -19.60
CA SER A 359 -5.93 10.96 -19.83
C SER A 359 -6.75 10.48 -21.07
N ASP A 360 -8.06 10.71 -21.07
CA ASP A 360 -8.92 10.28 -22.18
C ASP A 360 -8.50 10.85 -23.54
N GLU A 361 -7.87 12.01 -23.56
CA GLU A 361 -7.36 12.68 -24.75
C GLU A 361 -6.00 12.13 -25.24
N ALA A 362 -5.33 11.30 -24.43
CA ALA A 362 -4.03 10.75 -24.82
C ALA A 362 -4.15 9.80 -26.00
N PRO A 363 -3.24 9.89 -27.00
CA PRO A 363 -3.24 9.04 -28.19
C PRO A 363 -2.62 7.67 -27.91
N ALA A 364 -3.01 7.04 -26.81
CA ALA A 364 -2.49 5.76 -26.34
C ALA A 364 -3.66 4.89 -25.84
N ASP A 365 -3.82 3.70 -26.38
CA ASP A 365 -4.85 2.73 -26.01
C ASP A 365 -4.26 1.42 -25.46
N ASP A 366 -2.94 1.27 -25.54
CA ASP A 366 -2.16 0.15 -25.01
C ASP A 366 -0.72 0.58 -24.74
N TRP A 367 0.09 -0.32 -24.15
CA TRP A 367 1.50 -0.05 -23.85
C TRP A 367 2.31 0.34 -25.09
N ASN A 368 2.09 -0.26 -26.27
CA ASN A 368 2.88 0.02 -27.46
C ASN A 368 2.60 1.42 -27.99
N SER A 369 1.34 1.81 -28.10
CA SER A 369 0.92 3.17 -28.47
C SER A 369 1.36 4.20 -27.43
N PHE A 370 1.35 3.85 -26.16
CA PHE A 370 1.89 4.70 -25.08
C PHE A 370 3.40 4.98 -25.29
N ILE A 371 4.21 3.95 -25.55
CA ILE A 371 5.64 4.12 -25.81
C ILE A 371 5.88 4.93 -27.09
N ALA A 372 5.07 4.76 -28.13
CA ALA A 372 5.17 5.58 -29.34
C ALA A 372 4.91 7.06 -29.01
N TRP A 373 3.88 7.35 -28.22
CA TRP A 373 3.57 8.71 -27.76
C TRP A 373 4.66 9.30 -26.87
N VAL A 374 5.21 8.51 -25.93
CA VAL A 374 6.36 8.93 -25.11
C VAL A 374 7.54 9.36 -25.98
N LYS A 375 7.87 8.62 -27.02
CA LYS A 375 8.95 8.93 -27.95
C LYS A 375 8.70 10.24 -28.72
N GLU A 376 7.50 10.41 -29.24
CA GLU A 376 7.08 11.63 -29.94
C GLU A 376 7.19 12.86 -29.02
N ARG A 377 6.59 12.80 -27.83
CA ARG A 377 6.63 13.90 -26.84
C ARG A 377 8.05 14.21 -26.37
N SER A 378 8.87 13.17 -26.19
CA SER A 378 10.27 13.35 -25.81
C SER A 378 11.08 14.04 -26.91
N ALA A 379 10.86 13.71 -28.19
CA ALA A 379 11.50 14.35 -29.32
C ALA A 379 11.11 15.84 -29.47
N GLU A 380 9.91 16.21 -29.03
CA GLU A 380 9.45 17.61 -28.95
C GLU A 380 10.02 18.37 -27.76
N GLY A 381 10.75 17.73 -26.86
CA GLY A 381 11.25 18.31 -25.60
C GLY A 381 10.14 18.50 -24.54
N LYS A 382 9.04 17.77 -24.64
CA LYS A 382 7.89 17.79 -23.74
C LYS A 382 7.62 16.36 -23.21
N PRO A 383 8.49 15.82 -22.33
CA PRO A 383 8.33 14.44 -21.89
C PRO A 383 6.94 14.20 -21.25
N VAL A 384 6.42 13.00 -21.43
CA VAL A 384 5.20 12.56 -20.74
C VAL A 384 5.47 12.54 -19.23
N VAL A 385 4.56 13.13 -18.45
CA VAL A 385 4.62 13.16 -16.99
C VAL A 385 3.72 12.06 -16.44
N ILE A 386 4.28 11.16 -15.64
CA ILE A 386 3.56 10.03 -15.04
C ILE A 386 3.52 10.22 -13.53
N ALA A 387 2.33 10.28 -12.93
CA ALA A 387 2.20 10.23 -11.49
C ALA A 387 2.46 8.79 -11.00
N ASP A 388 3.24 8.67 -9.92
CA ASP A 388 3.61 7.42 -9.27
C ASP A 388 3.45 7.56 -7.75
N PRO A 389 2.99 6.54 -7.00
CA PRO A 389 2.69 6.70 -5.58
C PRO A 389 3.89 7.11 -4.74
N GLN A 390 4.99 6.38 -4.88
CA GLN A 390 6.21 6.61 -4.10
C GLN A 390 7.35 5.72 -4.57
N LEU A 391 8.58 6.20 -4.43
CA LEU A 391 9.80 5.42 -4.66
C LEU A 391 9.77 4.08 -3.89
N GLY A 392 9.95 2.99 -4.62
CA GLY A 392 9.98 1.63 -4.06
C GLY A 392 8.60 1.04 -3.75
N SER A 393 7.51 1.66 -4.22
CA SER A 393 6.19 1.01 -4.29
C SER A 393 6.17 -0.09 -5.35
N ILE A 394 5.14 -0.92 -5.37
CA ILE A 394 4.94 -1.92 -6.43
C ILE A 394 4.90 -1.24 -7.80
N GLN A 395 4.13 -0.16 -7.90
CA GLN A 395 3.91 0.61 -9.11
C GLN A 395 5.22 1.20 -9.64
N ASP A 396 6.02 1.80 -8.76
CA ASP A 396 7.34 2.36 -9.09
C ASP A 396 8.29 1.28 -9.65
N VAL A 397 8.35 0.12 -9.00
CA VAL A 397 9.20 -0.99 -9.44
C VAL A 397 8.74 -1.53 -10.81
N GLN A 398 7.43 -1.70 -11.00
CA GLN A 398 6.85 -2.22 -12.23
C GLN A 398 6.99 -1.23 -13.39
N LEU A 399 6.66 0.05 -13.17
CA LEU A 399 6.78 1.11 -14.17
C LEU A 399 8.23 1.23 -14.67
N LYS A 400 9.20 1.30 -13.75
CA LYS A 400 10.61 1.41 -14.13
C LYS A 400 11.10 0.19 -14.88
N ALA A 401 10.74 -1.02 -14.43
CA ALA A 401 11.08 -2.24 -15.18
C ALA A 401 10.47 -2.25 -16.57
N ALA A 402 9.23 -1.76 -16.73
CA ALA A 402 8.59 -1.66 -18.04
C ALA A 402 9.26 -0.61 -18.95
N LEU A 403 9.58 0.56 -18.41
CA LEU A 403 10.31 1.61 -19.14
C LEU A 403 11.71 1.14 -19.55
N ASP A 404 12.46 0.50 -18.65
CA ASP A 404 13.78 -0.05 -18.92
C ASP A 404 13.72 -1.11 -20.05
N SER A 405 12.69 -1.97 -20.05
CA SER A 405 12.48 -2.97 -21.09
C SER A 405 12.19 -2.36 -22.47
N ALA A 406 11.61 -1.15 -22.49
CA ALA A 406 11.33 -0.39 -23.70
C ALA A 406 12.48 0.55 -24.11
N GLY A 407 13.57 0.61 -23.32
CA GLY A 407 14.70 1.51 -23.55
C GLY A 407 14.37 2.98 -23.31
N ILE A 408 13.36 3.28 -22.50
CA ILE A 408 12.93 4.63 -22.14
C ILE A 408 13.60 5.05 -20.82
N GLY A 409 14.32 6.17 -20.85
CA GLY A 409 14.86 6.78 -19.63
C GLY A 409 13.78 7.47 -18.79
N TYR A 410 14.10 7.81 -17.54
CA TYR A 410 13.19 8.58 -16.69
C TYR A 410 13.95 9.54 -15.78
N THR A 411 13.28 10.66 -15.46
CA THR A 411 13.68 11.57 -14.38
C THR A 411 12.62 11.57 -13.31
N THR A 412 12.99 11.74 -12.04
CA THR A 412 12.04 11.72 -10.92
C THR A 412 11.94 13.07 -10.25
N LYS A 413 10.73 13.45 -9.85
CA LYS A 413 10.43 14.63 -9.03
C LYS A 413 9.47 14.25 -7.90
N SER A 414 9.51 14.97 -6.79
CA SER A 414 8.51 14.90 -5.73
C SER A 414 7.53 16.07 -5.90
N ALA A 415 6.22 15.79 -5.69
CA ALA A 415 5.18 16.80 -5.73
C ALA A 415 5.28 17.80 -4.57
#